data_e4c0a5bc01011f94ad940f8db983649d
#
_entry.id   e4c0a5bc01011f94ad940f8db983649d
#
_cell.length_a   1.000
_cell.length_b   1.000
_cell.length_c   1.000
_cell.angle_alpha   90.00
_cell.angle_beta   90.00
_cell.angle_gamma   90.00
#
_symmetry.space_group_name_H-M   'P 1'
#
loop_
_entity.id
_entity.type
_entity.pdbx_description
1 polymer ?
#
loop_
_entity_poly.entity_id
_entity_poly.type
_entity_poly.pdbx_seq_one_letter_code
_entity_poly.pdbx_strand_id
1 'polypeptide(L)'
;SWSAWSKDTERFSRDLEQATTILKKHFPDSFRPWFRAPAGYISDWMAPILSQQAYTVDTSVNPSWLVRKKSSPSRAMVLESMASNGILERQWKTRFSLPTCGPAQHIMGLRWNARQAWKRLPKPLGIEDLHCIEHPEHELTTIYWHILDHARKNQQWFPPIRGV
;
A
#
# COMPACT_ATOMS: atom_id res chain seq x y z
N SER A 1 19.27 -2.33 -4.71
CA SER A 1 17.88 -2.36 -5.16
C SER A 1 17.08 -3.28 -4.25
N TRP A 2 16.02 -2.77 -3.71
CA TRP A 2 15.07 -3.47 -2.84
C TRP A 2 14.39 -4.68 -3.50
N SER A 3 14.48 -4.83 -4.79
CA SER A 3 13.95 -5.97 -5.52
C SER A 3 14.80 -7.24 -5.38
N ALA A 4 16.02 -7.11 -4.92
CA ALA A 4 16.93 -8.23 -4.70
C ALA A 4 16.87 -8.69 -3.22
N TRP A 5 15.69 -8.95 -2.73
CA TRP A 5 15.42 -9.27 -1.33
C TRP A 5 16.01 -10.59 -0.89
N SER A 6 17.30 -10.58 -0.79
CA SER A 6 17.92 -11.40 0.23
C SER A 6 17.50 -10.83 1.59
N LYS A 7 17.12 -11.68 2.52
CA LYS A 7 16.80 -11.32 3.88
C LYS A 7 18.01 -10.60 4.49
N ASP A 8 17.92 -9.26 4.53
CA ASP A 8 18.92 -8.39 5.15
C ASP A 8 18.20 -7.53 6.20
N THR A 9 18.02 -8.13 7.35
CA THR A 9 17.28 -7.54 8.46
C THR A 9 17.92 -6.28 9.01
N GLU A 10 19.26 -6.27 9.09
CA GLU A 10 19.99 -5.11 9.63
C GLU A 10 19.90 -3.92 8.69
N ARG A 11 20.10 -4.15 7.42
CA ARG A 11 19.95 -3.08 6.43
C ARG A 11 18.53 -2.54 6.38
N PHE A 12 17.53 -3.42 6.39
CA PHE A 12 16.13 -2.99 6.38
C PHE A 12 15.79 -2.15 7.61
N SER A 13 16.22 -2.60 8.80
CA SER A 13 15.99 -1.87 10.05
C SER A 13 16.61 -0.47 10.02
N ARG A 14 17.86 -0.36 9.59
CA ARG A 14 18.59 0.90 9.48
C ARG A 14 17.95 1.86 8.46
N ASP A 15 17.64 1.34 7.27
CA ASP A 15 17.05 2.15 6.20
C ASP A 15 15.65 2.65 6.60
N LEU A 16 14.88 1.82 7.32
CA LEU A 16 13.56 2.19 7.86
C LEU A 16 13.68 3.28 8.93
N GLU A 17 14.60 3.13 9.88
CA GLU A 17 14.86 4.13 10.93
C GLU A 17 15.27 5.48 10.34
N GLN A 18 16.18 5.45 9.36
CA GLN A 18 16.61 6.67 8.67
C GLN A 18 15.45 7.34 7.94
N ALA A 19 14.64 6.57 7.20
CA ALA A 19 13.46 7.11 6.50
C ALA A 19 12.45 7.70 7.49
N THR A 20 12.18 7.00 8.59
CA THR A 20 11.29 7.46 9.66
C THR A 20 11.74 8.77 10.26
N THR A 21 13.02 8.88 10.56
CA THR A 21 13.63 10.11 11.12
C THR A 21 13.47 11.29 10.16
N ILE A 22 13.73 11.09 8.89
CA ILE A 22 13.56 12.11 7.85
C ILE A 22 12.10 12.54 7.75
N LEU A 23 11.17 11.58 7.70
CA LEU A 23 9.74 11.88 7.59
C LEU A 23 9.22 12.65 8.80
N LYS A 24 9.56 12.22 10.02
CA LYS A 24 9.18 12.92 11.26
C LYS A 24 9.75 14.34 11.32
N LYS A 25 10.97 14.53 10.83
CA LYS A 25 11.61 15.85 10.81
C LYS A 25 10.92 16.82 9.84
N HIS A 26 10.52 16.36 8.66
CA HIS A 26 9.98 17.22 7.61
C HIS A 26 8.44 17.29 7.59
N PHE A 27 7.77 16.29 8.17
CA PHE A 27 6.31 16.18 8.18
C PHE A 27 5.79 15.76 9.56
N PRO A 28 6.12 16.50 10.66
CA PRO A 28 5.81 16.07 12.02
C PRO A 28 4.31 15.84 12.24
N ASP A 29 3.46 16.74 11.73
CA ASP A 29 2.02 16.70 11.94
C ASP A 29 1.29 15.70 11.03
N SER A 30 1.93 15.35 9.91
CA SER A 30 1.34 14.46 8.89
C SER A 30 1.91 13.05 8.94
N PHE A 31 2.97 12.82 9.69
CA PHE A 31 3.57 11.50 9.80
C PHE A 31 2.58 10.53 10.46
N ARG A 32 2.41 9.39 9.82
CA ARG A 32 1.69 8.24 10.37
C ARG A 32 2.62 7.04 10.36
N PRO A 33 2.59 6.18 11.39
CA PRO A 33 3.41 4.97 11.45
C PRO A 33 2.86 3.86 10.55
N TRP A 34 2.71 4.19 9.29
CA TRP A 34 2.18 3.32 8.25
C TRP A 34 3.26 3.02 7.24
N PHE A 35 3.41 1.74 6.94
CA PHE A 35 4.42 1.27 6.02
C PHE A 35 3.81 0.88 4.69
N ARG A 36 4.59 1.05 3.65
CA ARG A 36 4.33 0.51 2.34
C ARG A 36 5.64 0.15 1.66
N ALA A 37 5.84 -1.13 1.40
CA ALA A 37 7.00 -1.58 0.68
C ALA A 37 6.99 -1.08 -0.77
N PRO A 38 8.12 -0.61 -1.30
CA PRO A 38 8.26 -0.26 -2.71
C PRO A 38 7.81 -1.43 -3.60
N ALA A 39 7.00 -1.14 -4.61
CA ALA A 39 6.42 -2.12 -5.52
C ALA A 39 5.64 -3.28 -4.85
N GLY A 40 5.27 -3.14 -3.57
CA GLY A 40 4.55 -4.17 -2.81
C GLY A 40 5.40 -5.39 -2.45
N TYR A 41 6.72 -5.25 -2.41
CA TYR A 41 7.63 -6.32 -1.98
C TYR A 41 7.68 -6.38 -0.46
N ILE A 42 6.88 -7.22 0.14
CA ILE A 42 6.81 -7.44 1.57
C ILE A 42 7.13 -8.92 1.88
N SER A 43 7.77 -9.15 3.00
CA SER A 43 8.09 -10.48 3.53
C SER A 43 7.71 -10.61 4.98
N ASP A 44 7.46 -11.82 5.42
CA ASP A 44 7.10 -12.17 6.80
C ASP A 44 8.12 -11.69 7.84
N TRP A 45 9.42 -11.80 7.55
CA TRP A 45 10.51 -11.37 8.43
C TRP A 45 10.56 -9.85 8.66
N MET A 46 9.84 -9.05 7.87
CA MET A 46 9.80 -7.59 8.01
C MET A 46 8.85 -7.16 9.14
N ALA A 47 7.82 -7.94 9.42
CA ALA A 47 6.80 -7.59 10.42
C ALA A 47 7.36 -7.32 11.82
N PRO A 48 8.23 -8.17 12.41
CA PRO A 48 8.81 -7.87 13.72
C PRO A 48 9.65 -6.58 13.72
N ILE A 49 10.34 -6.26 12.63
CA ILE A 49 11.14 -5.03 12.52
C ILE A 49 10.22 -3.79 12.45
N LEU A 50 9.15 -3.88 11.67
CA LEU A 50 8.13 -2.83 11.62
C LEU A 50 7.52 -2.58 13.00
N SER A 51 7.14 -3.64 13.70
CA SER A 51 6.57 -3.57 15.05
C SER A 51 7.55 -2.95 16.06
N GLN A 52 8.82 -3.36 16.04
CA GLN A 52 9.87 -2.78 16.89
C GLN A 52 10.06 -1.28 16.67
N GLN A 53 9.82 -0.80 15.47
CA GLN A 53 9.89 0.62 15.13
C GLN A 53 8.53 1.33 15.22
N ALA A 54 7.57 0.72 15.92
CA ALA A 54 6.25 1.27 16.21
C ALA A 54 5.38 1.55 14.98
N TYR A 55 5.61 0.84 13.88
CA TYR A 55 4.66 0.84 12.77
C TYR A 55 3.43 -0.01 13.13
N THR A 56 2.25 0.51 12.79
CA THR A 56 0.96 -0.11 13.17
C THR A 56 0.15 -0.61 11.98
N VAL A 57 0.44 -0.09 10.80
CA VAL A 57 -0.29 -0.45 9.58
C VAL A 57 0.71 -0.74 8.46
N ASP A 58 0.44 -1.80 7.69
CA ASP A 58 1.08 -2.04 6.41
C ASP A 58 0.05 -2.03 5.26
N THR A 59 0.47 -1.58 4.09
CA THR A 59 -0.36 -1.54 2.88
C THR A 59 0.35 -2.13 1.68
N SER A 60 1.22 -3.09 1.90
CA SER A 60 2.10 -3.62 0.86
C SER A 60 1.49 -4.78 0.08
N VAL A 61 0.61 -5.57 0.71
CA VAL A 61 0.11 -6.80 0.10
C VAL A 61 -0.84 -6.53 -1.06
N ASN A 62 -0.43 -6.99 -2.24
CA ASN A 62 -1.25 -6.98 -3.42
C ASN A 62 -1.87 -8.38 -3.66
N PRO A 63 -3.18 -8.55 -3.44
CA PRO A 63 -3.84 -9.84 -3.62
C PRO A 63 -4.09 -10.22 -5.08
N SER A 64 -3.69 -9.39 -6.04
CA SER A 64 -3.85 -9.69 -7.46
C SER A 64 -3.02 -10.91 -7.89
N TRP A 65 -3.63 -11.79 -8.68
CA TRP A 65 -2.97 -12.98 -9.23
C TRP A 65 -1.77 -12.65 -10.13
N LEU A 66 -1.75 -11.47 -10.76
CA LEU A 66 -0.61 -11.01 -11.57
C LEU A 66 0.67 -10.83 -10.76
N VAL A 67 0.53 -10.59 -9.46
CA VAL A 67 1.67 -10.38 -8.55
C VAL A 67 2.00 -11.65 -7.77
N ARG A 68 1.03 -12.53 -7.55
CA ARG A 68 1.20 -13.78 -6.77
C ARG A 68 2.33 -14.69 -7.25
N LYS A 69 2.66 -14.66 -8.53
CA LYS A 69 3.74 -15.49 -9.10
C LYS A 69 5.14 -14.98 -8.77
N LYS A 70 5.26 -13.76 -8.25
CA LYS A 70 6.56 -13.11 -7.98
C LYS A 70 6.93 -13.08 -6.50
N SER A 71 6.01 -13.40 -5.62
CA SER A 71 6.24 -13.32 -4.18
C SER A 71 6.47 -14.72 -3.59
N SER A 72 7.65 -14.96 -3.14
CA SER A 72 7.98 -15.89 -2.06
C SER A 72 8.37 -14.99 -0.87
N PRO A 73 7.76 -15.10 0.26
CA PRO A 73 6.91 -16.14 0.85
C PRO A 73 5.44 -16.07 0.42
N SER A 74 4.65 -17.06 0.86
CA SER A 74 3.22 -17.06 0.57
C SER A 74 2.54 -15.88 1.25
N ARG A 75 1.51 -15.33 0.58
CA ARG A 75 0.70 -14.24 1.17
C ARG A 75 0.19 -14.59 2.57
N ALA A 76 -0.17 -15.85 2.82
CA ALA A 76 -0.66 -16.28 4.12
C ALA A 76 0.39 -16.08 5.22
N MET A 77 1.64 -16.43 4.97
CA MET A 77 2.72 -16.24 5.93
C MET A 77 2.95 -14.75 6.25
N VAL A 78 2.87 -13.89 5.25
CA VAL A 78 3.01 -12.44 5.47
C VAL A 78 1.86 -11.91 6.34
N LEU A 79 0.61 -12.28 6.02
CA LEU A 79 -0.56 -11.84 6.79
C LEU A 79 -0.51 -12.34 8.25
N GLU A 80 -0.12 -13.59 8.44
CA GLU A 80 0.04 -14.17 9.78
C GLU A 80 1.14 -13.46 10.57
N SER A 81 2.28 -13.21 9.94
CA SER A 81 3.38 -12.50 10.59
C SER A 81 2.99 -11.06 10.95
N MET A 82 2.29 -10.34 10.07
CA MET A 82 1.79 -9.00 10.37
C MET A 82 0.84 -9.01 11.57
N ALA A 83 -0.15 -9.90 11.56
CA ALA A 83 -1.11 -10.04 12.65
C ALA A 83 -0.44 -10.40 13.98
N SER A 84 0.49 -11.35 13.99
CA SER A 84 1.23 -11.78 15.18
C SER A 84 2.13 -10.68 15.77
N ASN A 85 2.50 -9.69 14.96
CA ASN A 85 3.29 -8.54 15.40
C ASN A 85 2.45 -7.27 15.62
N GLY A 86 1.13 -7.38 15.66
CA GLY A 86 0.23 -6.26 15.93
C GLY A 86 0.13 -5.24 14.79
N ILE A 87 0.47 -5.64 13.56
CA ILE A 87 0.41 -4.77 12.39
C ILE A 87 -0.86 -5.08 11.59
N LEU A 88 -1.67 -4.06 11.36
CA LEU A 88 -2.86 -4.17 10.53
C LEU A 88 -2.47 -4.11 9.04
N GLU A 89 -2.56 -5.24 8.35
CA GLU A 89 -2.34 -5.28 6.90
C GLU A 89 -3.59 -4.83 6.15
N ARG A 90 -3.46 -3.75 5.37
CA ARG A 90 -4.51 -3.21 4.50
C ARG A 90 -4.20 -3.53 3.05
N GLN A 91 -4.72 -4.65 2.59
CA GLN A 91 -4.47 -5.14 1.24
C GLN A 91 -5.05 -4.22 0.17
N TRP A 92 -4.41 -4.19 -0.98
CA TRP A 92 -4.87 -3.40 -2.12
C TRP A 92 -6.20 -3.91 -2.67
N LYS A 93 -7.05 -2.99 -3.05
CA LYS A 93 -8.33 -3.32 -3.69
C LYS A 93 -8.12 -4.08 -4.99
N THR A 94 -8.81 -5.21 -5.09
CA THR A 94 -8.87 -5.99 -6.31
C THR A 94 -10.33 -6.20 -6.72
N ARG A 95 -10.56 -6.55 -7.98
CA ARG A 95 -11.84 -7.03 -8.49
C ARG A 95 -11.58 -8.21 -9.40
N PHE A 96 -12.23 -9.35 -9.13
CA PHE A 96 -11.94 -10.62 -9.80
C PHE A 96 -10.46 -11.00 -9.73
N SER A 97 -9.83 -10.78 -8.59
CA SER A 97 -8.38 -10.96 -8.39
C SER A 97 -7.48 -10.20 -9.38
N LEU A 98 -8.03 -9.21 -10.07
CA LEU A 98 -7.28 -8.32 -10.94
C LEU A 98 -6.97 -7.01 -10.21
N PRO A 99 -5.84 -6.37 -10.54
CA PRO A 99 -5.50 -5.09 -9.94
C PRO A 99 -6.49 -4.00 -10.34
N THR A 100 -6.79 -3.11 -9.40
CA THR A 100 -7.67 -1.96 -9.60
C THR A 100 -6.94 -0.63 -9.48
N CYS A 101 -5.64 -0.66 -9.25
CA CYS A 101 -4.79 0.51 -9.09
C CYS A 101 -3.37 0.24 -9.63
N GLY A 102 -2.62 1.31 -9.83
CA GLY A 102 -1.25 1.28 -10.34
C GLY A 102 -1.12 1.13 -11.86
N PRO A 103 0.09 0.86 -12.36
CA PRO A 103 0.41 0.89 -13.79
C PRO A 103 -0.44 -0.02 -14.68
N ALA A 104 -0.98 -1.11 -14.13
CA ALA A 104 -1.85 -2.02 -14.86
C ALA A 104 -3.10 -1.34 -15.45
N GLN A 105 -3.50 -0.19 -14.89
CA GLN A 105 -4.65 0.58 -15.38
C GLN A 105 -4.42 1.26 -16.72
N HIS A 106 -3.17 1.34 -17.17
CA HIS A 106 -2.87 1.80 -18.52
C HIS A 106 -3.24 0.76 -19.59
N ILE A 107 -3.53 -0.47 -19.19
CA ILE A 107 -4.07 -1.52 -20.05
C ILE A 107 -5.60 -1.35 -20.11
N MET A 108 -6.15 -1.22 -21.32
CA MET A 108 -7.56 -0.88 -21.54
C MET A 108 -8.55 -1.76 -20.76
N GLY A 109 -8.39 -3.08 -20.79
CA GLY A 109 -9.27 -4.01 -20.07
C GLY A 109 -9.17 -3.88 -18.53
N LEU A 110 -7.97 -3.69 -18.00
CA LEU A 110 -7.75 -3.50 -16.57
C LEU A 110 -8.26 -2.14 -16.11
N ARG A 111 -8.16 -1.11 -16.94
CA ARG A 111 -8.75 0.21 -16.67
C ARG A 111 -10.26 0.13 -16.51
N TRP A 112 -10.93 -0.60 -17.38
CA TRP A 112 -12.38 -0.82 -17.26
C TRP A 112 -12.70 -1.53 -15.95
N ASN A 113 -11.98 -2.60 -15.61
CA ASN A 113 -12.14 -3.34 -14.35
C ASN A 113 -11.95 -2.43 -13.12
N ALA A 114 -10.94 -1.58 -13.13
CA ALA A 114 -10.67 -0.61 -12.08
C ALA A 114 -11.82 0.38 -11.92
N ARG A 115 -12.30 0.97 -13.03
CA ARG A 115 -13.45 1.89 -13.01
C ARG A 115 -14.70 1.24 -12.43
N GLN A 116 -14.98 -0.02 -12.74
CA GLN A 116 -16.11 -0.75 -12.17
C GLN A 116 -15.93 -1.03 -10.66
N ALA A 117 -14.70 -1.30 -10.22
CA ALA A 117 -14.40 -1.46 -8.80
C ALA A 117 -14.64 -0.15 -8.04
N TRP A 118 -14.25 0.98 -8.61
CA TRP A 118 -14.36 2.29 -7.97
C TRP A 118 -15.77 2.85 -7.90
N LYS A 119 -16.60 2.58 -8.90
CA LYS A 119 -18.03 2.92 -8.86
C LYS A 119 -18.76 2.29 -7.67
N ARG A 120 -18.20 1.23 -7.09
CA ARG A 120 -18.77 0.50 -5.95
C ARG A 120 -18.17 0.92 -4.61
N LEU A 121 -17.23 1.86 -4.61
CA LEU A 121 -16.74 2.42 -3.36
C LEU A 121 -17.85 3.27 -2.73
N PRO A 122 -18.09 3.14 -1.42
CA PRO A 122 -18.98 4.02 -0.73
C PRO A 122 -18.38 5.42 -0.80
N LYS A 123 -19.08 6.37 -1.32
CA LYS A 123 -18.77 7.80 -1.45
C LYS A 123 -17.33 8.15 -1.88
N PRO A 124 -17.11 9.10 -2.78
CA PRO A 124 -15.79 9.66 -3.00
C PRO A 124 -15.30 10.28 -1.69
N LEU A 125 -14.16 9.82 -1.21
CA LEU A 125 -13.52 10.35 -0.01
C LEU A 125 -13.13 11.81 -0.27
N GLY A 126 -13.54 12.73 0.61
CA GLY A 126 -12.97 14.06 0.68
C GLY A 126 -11.57 14.03 1.28
N ILE A 127 -10.81 15.11 1.10
CA ILE A 127 -9.49 15.23 1.77
C ILE A 127 -9.68 15.20 3.30
N GLU A 128 -10.75 15.78 3.80
CA GLU A 128 -11.14 15.71 5.21
C GLU A 128 -11.37 14.29 5.71
N ASP A 129 -11.87 13.40 4.87
CA ASP A 129 -12.09 11.99 5.24
C ASP A 129 -10.77 11.22 5.37
N LEU A 130 -9.69 11.70 4.75
CA LEU A 130 -8.38 11.10 4.89
C LEU A 130 -7.80 11.29 6.30
N HIS A 131 -8.26 12.29 7.04
CA HIS A 131 -7.90 12.51 8.44
C HIS A 131 -8.64 11.57 9.40
N CYS A 132 -9.79 11.02 8.99
CA CYS A 132 -10.59 10.09 9.79
C CYS A 132 -10.08 8.65 9.73
N ILE A 133 -8.94 8.40 9.11
CA ILE A 133 -8.37 7.05 8.91
C ILE A 133 -7.76 6.48 10.22
N GLU A 134 -7.95 7.12 11.34
CA GLU A 134 -7.44 6.65 12.63
C GLU A 134 -8.26 5.50 13.23
N HIS A 135 -9.44 5.20 12.68
CA HIS A 135 -10.27 4.10 13.17
C HIS A 135 -10.00 2.82 12.40
N PRO A 136 -9.38 1.80 13.05
CA PRO A 136 -9.11 0.50 12.43
C PRO A 136 -10.38 -0.30 12.12
N GLU A 137 -11.51 0.10 12.64
CA GLU A 137 -12.79 -0.60 12.57
C GLU A 137 -13.53 -0.42 11.22
N HIS A 138 -13.13 0.55 10.43
CA HIS A 138 -13.73 0.74 9.12
C HIS A 138 -13.00 -0.09 8.06
N GLU A 139 -13.76 -0.78 7.21
CA GLU A 139 -13.25 -1.44 6.01
C GLU A 139 -12.63 -0.41 5.06
N LEU A 140 -11.39 -0.05 5.33
CA LEU A 140 -10.66 0.88 4.48
C LEU A 140 -10.19 0.19 3.22
N THR A 141 -10.58 0.74 2.11
CA THR A 141 -10.12 0.30 0.80
C THR A 141 -8.80 0.97 0.46
N THR A 142 -7.75 0.18 0.36
CA THR A 142 -6.45 0.68 -0.10
C THR A 142 -6.42 0.76 -1.62
N ILE A 143 -6.28 1.98 -2.13
CA ILE A 143 -6.00 2.28 -3.53
C ILE A 143 -4.70 3.05 -3.62
N TYR A 144 -4.01 2.97 -4.74
CA TYR A 144 -2.83 3.80 -4.99
C TYR A 144 -2.71 4.18 -6.45
N TRP A 145 -1.99 5.26 -6.68
CA TRP A 145 -1.57 5.70 -8.00
C TRP A 145 -0.12 6.16 -7.97
N HIS A 146 0.49 6.28 -9.11
CA HIS A 146 1.83 6.80 -9.22
C HIS A 146 1.78 8.29 -9.49
N ILE A 147 2.67 9.07 -8.86
CA ILE A 147 2.75 10.52 -9.12
C ILE A 147 2.97 10.83 -10.60
N LEU A 148 3.69 9.96 -11.31
CA LEU A 148 3.90 10.06 -12.74
C LEU A 148 2.63 9.82 -13.58
N ASP A 149 1.58 9.26 -13.00
CA ASP A 149 0.31 9.06 -13.71
C ASP A 149 -0.39 10.40 -14.00
N HIS A 150 -0.12 11.43 -13.17
CA HIS A 150 -0.57 12.80 -13.41
C HIS A 150 0.18 13.48 -14.58
N ALA A 151 1.43 13.11 -14.81
CA ALA A 151 2.27 13.69 -15.87
C ALA A 151 2.02 13.05 -17.25
N ARG A 152 1.26 11.95 -17.32
CA ARG A 152 0.99 11.27 -18.58
C ARG A 152 0.02 12.05 -19.45
N LYS A 153 0.36 12.16 -20.72
CA LYS A 153 -0.49 12.73 -21.77
C LYS A 153 -1.87 12.06 -21.70
N ASN A 154 -2.89 12.82 -21.43
CA ASN A 154 -4.30 12.44 -21.30
C ASN A 154 -4.84 12.32 -19.88
N GLN A 155 -4.09 12.54 -18.83
CA GLN A 155 -4.57 12.62 -17.42
C GLN A 155 -5.78 11.70 -17.11
N GLN A 156 -5.78 10.50 -17.68
CA GLN A 156 -6.98 9.64 -17.72
C GLN A 156 -7.23 8.95 -16.39
N TRP A 157 -6.38 9.25 -15.39
CA TRP A 157 -6.43 8.55 -14.14
C TRP A 157 -6.32 9.49 -12.95
N PHE A 158 -7.44 9.70 -12.32
CA PHE A 158 -7.51 10.36 -11.04
C PHE A 158 -8.08 9.38 -10.01
N PRO A 159 -7.55 9.34 -8.79
CA PRO A 159 -8.22 8.66 -7.71
C PRO A 159 -9.60 9.30 -7.51
N PRO A 160 -10.59 8.55 -7.01
CA PRO A 160 -11.93 9.08 -6.72
C PRO A 160 -11.92 9.93 -5.45
N ILE A 161 -11.02 10.90 -5.38
CA ILE A 161 -10.87 11.84 -4.27
C ILE A 161 -11.43 13.17 -4.74
N ARG A 162 -12.37 13.74 -3.98
CA ARG A 162 -12.89 15.08 -4.23
C ARG A 162 -11.86 16.13 -3.81
N GLY A 163 -11.66 17.14 -4.62
CA GLY A 163 -10.84 18.30 -4.26
C GLY A 163 -9.36 18.21 -4.68
N VAL A 164 -9.01 17.31 -5.61
CA VAL A 164 -7.72 17.32 -6.30
C VAL A 164 -7.93 17.75 -7.74
#